data_c98617e1966f9762e87eb9b713144b99
#
_entry.id   c98617e1966f9762e87eb9b713144b99
#
_cell.length_a   1.000
_cell.length_b   1.000
_cell.length_c   1.000
_cell.angle_alpha   90.00
_cell.angle_beta   90.00
_cell.angle_gamma   90.00
#
_symmetry.space_group_name_H-M   'P 1'
#
loop_
_entity.id
_entity.type
_entity.pdbx_description
1 polymer ?
#
loop_
_entity_poly.entity_id
_entity_poly.type
_entity_poly.pdbx_seq_one_letter_code
_entity_poly.pdbx_strand_id
1 'polypeptide(L)'
;MHLLVTPRKFSNSINFAIVLRVVGWLLMIEALFMVVPLVVSVIYEEMLETAEFAVSAALTFVTGLVMNHFIKPKSNTMRKREGLLLTATVWVFFSIFGMLPFLFSGTVKTVTDGFFESMSGFTTTGATVITNVEALPRGVLFWRSMMQWIGGMGIILFTLAVIPMLNYKGGVSLFNSEVTGITHERMRPRVSQTAKSLWAIYLVFTIVLAVLLTIGPMDWYDAVCHTMSTVSTGGFSTKNNGLHFWHDYYTDVVIIFFMMVCGINFTIIYNVVVRGKFGEFKRSDTLKWYLFIIIFGSVVVFARILYMGFVKDWDFALVLSVFDTISAITSTGFATYDYEHEGEFIFFFLMLLMFFGGMAGSTAGGAKIDRFVVLLKNIKNELYKVVHSNAVTSVRLDGKSMPHVIVEKVLAFLSIYVAVMVFMAVILTLFGIPAFDAFFNSLSAISNIGFGYGEMTGGPDKFAVIPSVCKWLLAIEMMIGRLEVFTVLALLTPSFWKRD
;
A
#
# COMPACT_ATOMS: atom_id res chain seq x y z
N MET A 1 -10.14 -1.64 -58.06
CA MET A 1 -10.45 -0.48 -57.22
C MET A 1 -9.84 -0.73 -55.84
N HIS A 2 -8.51 -0.42 -55.66
CA HIS A 2 -7.78 -0.59 -54.43
C HIS A 2 -8.13 0.59 -53.52
N LEU A 3 -8.89 0.34 -52.46
CA LEU A 3 -9.06 1.27 -51.37
C LEU A 3 -7.71 1.40 -50.65
N LEU A 4 -6.98 2.47 -50.93
CA LEU A 4 -5.83 2.91 -50.17
C LEU A 4 -6.32 3.30 -48.77
N VAL A 5 -6.23 2.35 -47.81
CA VAL A 5 -6.33 2.66 -46.41
C VAL A 5 -5.10 3.48 -46.07
N THR A 6 -5.23 4.80 -46.09
CA THR A 6 -4.20 5.70 -45.57
C THR A 6 -3.91 5.30 -44.13
N PRO A 7 -2.66 4.96 -43.75
CA PRO A 7 -2.33 4.70 -42.36
C PRO A 7 -2.58 5.97 -41.58
N ARG A 8 -3.55 5.93 -40.65
CA ARG A 8 -3.75 7.00 -39.68
C ARG A 8 -2.39 7.25 -39.00
N LYS A 9 -1.76 8.38 -39.31
CA LYS A 9 -0.60 8.89 -38.56
C LYS A 9 -1.03 9.04 -37.12
N PHE A 10 -0.78 8.01 -36.32
CA PHE A 10 -0.94 8.12 -34.88
C PHE A 10 0.13 9.10 -34.39
N SER A 11 -0.28 10.26 -33.91
CA SER A 11 0.61 11.20 -33.23
C SER A 11 1.30 10.43 -32.08
N ASN A 12 2.63 10.29 -32.14
CA ASN A 12 3.43 9.60 -31.12
C ASN A 12 3.57 10.41 -29.80
N SER A 13 2.91 11.56 -29.71
CA SER A 13 2.90 12.39 -28.50
C SER A 13 1.97 11.80 -27.43
N ILE A 14 2.41 11.90 -26.16
CA ILE A 14 1.60 11.53 -24.98
C ILE A 14 0.32 12.38 -24.97
N ASN A 15 -0.81 11.73 -24.78
CA ASN A 15 -2.11 12.41 -24.70
C ASN A 15 -2.41 12.83 -23.27
N PHE A 16 -1.86 13.97 -22.83
CA PHE A 16 -2.12 14.52 -21.51
C PHE A 16 -3.61 14.79 -21.25
N ALA A 17 -4.36 15.14 -22.29
CA ALA A 17 -5.78 15.45 -22.13
C ALA A 17 -6.59 14.24 -21.63
N ILE A 18 -6.28 13.02 -22.08
CA ILE A 18 -6.96 11.82 -21.58
C ILE A 18 -6.59 11.53 -20.14
N VAL A 19 -5.31 11.72 -19.76
CA VAL A 19 -4.84 11.53 -18.38
C VAL A 19 -5.57 12.49 -17.44
N LEU A 20 -5.54 13.79 -17.73
CA LEU A 20 -6.17 14.80 -16.88
C LEU A 20 -7.71 14.64 -16.80
N ARG A 21 -8.34 14.22 -17.91
CA ARG A 21 -9.79 13.95 -17.89
C ARG A 21 -10.15 12.77 -16.99
N VAL A 22 -9.35 11.69 -17.00
CA VAL A 22 -9.57 10.55 -16.11
C VAL A 22 -9.31 10.95 -14.66
N VAL A 23 -8.24 11.72 -14.39
CA VAL A 23 -8.01 12.31 -13.05
C VAL A 23 -9.22 13.12 -12.59
N GLY A 24 -9.80 13.96 -13.46
CA GLY A 24 -11.00 14.71 -13.13
C GLY A 24 -12.20 13.82 -12.71
N TRP A 25 -12.42 12.69 -13.40
CA TRP A 25 -13.43 11.71 -12.97
C TRP A 25 -13.12 11.11 -11.60
N LEU A 26 -11.86 10.78 -11.37
CA LEU A 26 -11.43 10.19 -10.10
C LEU A 26 -11.54 11.16 -8.93
N LEU A 27 -11.24 12.45 -9.15
CA LEU A 27 -11.47 13.50 -8.14
C LEU A 27 -12.94 13.64 -7.78
N MET A 28 -13.86 13.54 -8.76
CA MET A 28 -15.30 13.54 -8.46
C MET A 28 -15.70 12.34 -7.59
N ILE A 29 -15.07 11.19 -7.79
CA ILE A 29 -15.28 10.00 -6.96
C ILE A 29 -14.68 10.20 -5.57
N GLU A 30 -13.49 10.77 -5.46
CA GLU A 30 -12.86 11.10 -4.16
C GLU A 30 -13.76 12.06 -3.37
N ALA A 31 -14.32 13.08 -4.03
CA ALA A 31 -15.28 13.99 -3.40
C ALA A 31 -16.53 13.27 -2.86
N LEU A 32 -17.04 12.25 -3.57
CA LEU A 32 -18.13 11.41 -3.06
C LEU A 32 -17.72 10.61 -1.82
N PHE A 33 -16.47 10.11 -1.75
CA PHE A 33 -15.96 9.46 -0.56
C PHE A 33 -15.84 10.44 0.62
N MET A 34 -15.52 11.73 0.39
CA MET A 34 -15.47 12.77 1.43
C MET A 34 -16.84 13.05 2.06
N VAL A 35 -17.94 12.68 1.38
CA VAL A 35 -19.30 12.80 1.95
C VAL A 35 -19.50 11.82 3.12
N VAL A 36 -18.81 10.69 3.15
CA VAL A 36 -18.98 9.72 4.25
C VAL A 36 -18.48 10.27 5.59
N PRO A 37 -17.22 10.78 5.71
CA PRO A 37 -16.76 11.42 6.94
C PRO A 37 -17.56 12.68 7.28
N LEU A 38 -18.09 13.42 6.30
CA LEU A 38 -19.03 14.51 6.54
C LEU A 38 -20.27 14.00 7.29
N VAL A 39 -20.86 12.89 6.85
CA VAL A 39 -22.01 12.28 7.54
C VAL A 39 -21.62 11.83 8.95
N VAL A 40 -20.42 11.29 9.12
CA VAL A 40 -19.90 10.94 10.46
C VAL A 40 -19.84 12.19 11.35
N SER A 41 -19.26 13.30 10.86
CA SER A 41 -19.21 14.56 11.62
C SER A 41 -20.60 15.07 12.02
N VAL A 42 -21.61 14.93 11.12
CA VAL A 42 -23.00 15.27 11.45
C VAL A 42 -23.56 14.41 12.58
N ILE A 43 -23.32 13.09 12.53
CA ILE A 43 -23.79 12.14 13.55
C ILE A 43 -23.20 12.45 14.94
N TYR A 44 -21.95 12.92 14.98
CA TYR A 44 -21.27 13.29 16.22
C TYR A 44 -21.39 14.77 16.58
N GLU A 45 -22.26 15.52 15.90
CA GLU A 45 -22.54 16.94 16.15
C GLU A 45 -21.32 17.86 15.98
N GLU A 46 -20.34 17.44 15.18
CA GLU A 46 -19.13 18.19 14.84
C GLU A 46 -19.45 19.19 13.71
N MET A 47 -20.15 20.29 14.02
CA MET A 47 -20.70 21.22 13.02
C MET A 47 -19.62 21.95 12.22
N LEU A 48 -18.48 22.27 12.82
CA LEU A 48 -17.37 22.97 12.14
C LEU A 48 -16.74 22.04 11.11
N GLU A 49 -16.38 20.84 11.49
CA GLU A 49 -15.77 19.82 10.64
C GLU A 49 -16.72 19.40 9.51
N THR A 50 -18.02 19.38 9.79
CA THR A 50 -19.05 19.14 8.76
C THR A 50 -18.96 20.19 7.64
N ALA A 51 -18.81 21.47 7.98
CA ALA A 51 -18.65 22.55 7.00
C ALA A 51 -17.32 22.41 6.23
N GLU A 52 -16.24 22.04 6.91
CA GLU A 52 -14.92 21.86 6.34
C GLU A 52 -14.86 20.69 5.35
N PHE A 53 -15.49 19.55 5.69
CA PHE A 53 -15.66 18.43 4.76
C PHE A 53 -16.54 18.81 3.57
N ALA A 54 -17.62 19.58 3.79
CA ALA A 54 -18.48 20.04 2.69
C ALA A 54 -17.73 20.94 1.71
N VAL A 55 -16.90 21.87 2.21
CA VAL A 55 -16.05 22.76 1.39
C VAL A 55 -15.00 21.94 0.65
N SER A 56 -14.32 21.00 1.33
CA SER A 56 -13.31 20.13 0.73
C SER A 56 -13.91 19.28 -0.39
N ALA A 57 -15.04 18.63 -0.14
CA ALA A 57 -15.75 17.82 -1.12
C ALA A 57 -16.23 18.66 -2.31
N ALA A 58 -16.80 19.83 -2.06
CA ALA A 58 -17.26 20.74 -3.11
C ALA A 58 -16.10 21.22 -4.00
N LEU A 59 -14.97 21.63 -3.40
CA LEU A 59 -13.78 22.08 -4.12
C LEU A 59 -13.21 20.96 -4.99
N THR A 60 -13.08 19.75 -4.43
CA THR A 60 -12.60 18.56 -5.14
C THR A 60 -13.53 18.18 -6.29
N PHE A 61 -14.84 18.18 -6.05
CA PHE A 61 -15.86 17.86 -7.07
C PHE A 61 -15.86 18.89 -8.20
N VAL A 62 -15.88 20.19 -7.88
CA VAL A 62 -15.86 21.28 -8.87
C VAL A 62 -14.58 21.22 -9.71
N THR A 63 -13.43 20.99 -9.08
CA THR A 63 -12.18 20.84 -9.84
C THR A 63 -12.26 19.65 -10.81
N GLY A 64 -12.75 18.49 -10.37
CA GLY A 64 -12.97 17.33 -11.21
C GLY A 64 -13.94 17.62 -12.37
N LEU A 65 -15.03 18.33 -12.11
CA LEU A 65 -16.02 18.74 -13.09
C LEU A 65 -15.43 19.70 -14.12
N VAL A 66 -14.68 20.71 -13.69
CA VAL A 66 -13.98 21.67 -14.57
C VAL A 66 -13.00 20.93 -15.47
N MET A 67 -12.20 20.03 -14.93
CA MET A 67 -11.27 19.21 -15.73
C MET A 67 -12.02 18.39 -16.79
N ASN A 68 -13.14 17.77 -16.44
CA ASN A 68 -13.96 16.98 -17.37
C ASN A 68 -14.64 17.81 -18.44
N HIS A 69 -15.11 19.02 -18.10
CA HIS A 69 -15.84 19.90 -19.02
C HIS A 69 -14.90 20.55 -20.06
N PHE A 70 -13.78 21.10 -19.59
CA PHE A 70 -12.86 21.87 -20.43
C PHE A 70 -11.84 21.01 -21.17
N ILE A 71 -11.43 19.86 -20.62
CA ILE A 71 -10.40 19.02 -21.22
C ILE A 71 -11.04 17.98 -22.14
N LYS A 72 -10.92 18.19 -23.46
CA LYS A 72 -11.44 17.27 -24.48
C LYS A 72 -10.30 16.51 -25.15
N PRO A 73 -10.12 15.21 -24.87
CA PRO A 73 -9.08 14.42 -25.51
C PRO A 73 -9.37 14.20 -26.99
N LYS A 74 -8.35 14.30 -27.83
CA LYS A 74 -8.44 14.02 -29.27
C LYS A 74 -8.73 12.55 -29.60
N SER A 75 -8.42 11.64 -28.67
CA SER A 75 -8.63 10.20 -28.79
C SER A 75 -8.99 9.61 -27.44
N ASN A 76 -9.94 8.68 -27.42
CA ASN A 76 -10.33 7.93 -26.22
C ASN A 76 -9.53 6.64 -26.02
N THR A 77 -8.39 6.48 -26.71
CA THR A 77 -7.52 5.32 -26.54
C THR A 77 -6.34 5.68 -25.64
N MET A 78 -6.15 4.93 -24.57
CA MET A 78 -5.04 5.08 -23.62
C MET A 78 -3.97 4.03 -23.97
N ARG A 79 -2.74 4.46 -24.16
CA ARG A 79 -1.57 3.60 -24.39
C ARG A 79 -0.84 3.33 -23.08
N LYS A 80 0.18 2.47 -23.11
CA LYS A 80 0.98 2.12 -21.92
C LYS A 80 1.64 3.34 -21.28
N ARG A 81 2.14 4.30 -22.07
CA ARG A 81 2.79 5.54 -21.54
C ARG A 81 1.77 6.40 -20.78
N GLU A 82 0.57 6.63 -21.36
CA GLU A 82 -0.49 7.37 -20.66
C GLU A 82 -0.98 6.63 -19.41
N GLY A 83 -1.01 5.29 -19.44
CA GLY A 83 -1.35 4.48 -18.27
C GLY A 83 -0.37 4.67 -17.12
N LEU A 84 0.95 4.58 -17.38
CA LEU A 84 1.98 4.83 -16.37
C LEU A 84 1.92 6.25 -15.80
N LEU A 85 1.74 7.25 -16.69
CA LEU A 85 1.61 8.64 -16.26
C LEU A 85 0.36 8.85 -15.39
N LEU A 86 -0.78 8.29 -15.80
CA LEU A 86 -2.02 8.37 -15.04
C LEU A 86 -1.85 7.78 -13.66
N THR A 87 -1.24 6.59 -13.57
CA THR A 87 -1.00 5.91 -12.30
C THR A 87 -0.29 6.84 -11.31
N ALA A 88 0.84 7.45 -11.66
CA ALA A 88 1.55 8.35 -10.77
C ALA A 88 0.78 9.66 -10.49
N THR A 89 0.15 10.23 -11.52
CA THR A 89 -0.57 11.51 -11.39
C THR A 89 -1.77 11.40 -10.45
N VAL A 90 -2.50 10.28 -10.49
CA VAL A 90 -3.67 10.06 -9.60
C VAL A 90 -3.28 10.12 -8.14
N TRP A 91 -2.19 9.48 -7.73
CA TRP A 91 -1.73 9.48 -6.33
C TRP A 91 -1.38 10.88 -5.84
N VAL A 92 -0.70 11.67 -6.69
CA VAL A 92 -0.37 13.05 -6.36
C VAL A 92 -1.63 13.90 -6.21
N PHE A 93 -2.57 13.82 -7.16
CA PHE A 93 -3.81 14.60 -7.10
C PHE A 93 -4.70 14.18 -5.92
N PHE A 94 -4.86 12.90 -5.66
CA PHE A 94 -5.60 12.43 -4.49
C PHE A 94 -4.96 12.93 -3.20
N SER A 95 -3.64 12.92 -3.07
CA SER A 95 -2.99 13.45 -1.88
C SER A 95 -3.15 14.97 -1.75
N ILE A 96 -3.18 15.73 -2.86
CA ILE A 96 -3.42 17.17 -2.85
C ILE A 96 -4.86 17.50 -2.41
N PHE A 97 -5.85 16.78 -2.90
CA PHE A 97 -7.25 17.03 -2.53
C PHE A 97 -7.61 16.33 -1.22
N GLY A 98 -7.08 15.17 -0.94
CA GLY A 98 -7.28 14.45 0.32
C GLY A 98 -6.71 15.16 1.56
N MET A 99 -5.72 16.07 1.40
CA MET A 99 -5.21 16.87 2.51
C MET A 99 -6.13 18.04 2.90
N LEU A 100 -7.08 18.43 2.05
CA LEU A 100 -7.93 19.62 2.30
C LEU A 100 -8.70 19.54 3.62
N PRO A 101 -9.34 18.42 3.99
CA PRO A 101 -10.00 18.31 5.29
C PRO A 101 -9.05 18.56 6.47
N PHE A 102 -7.80 18.08 6.40
CA PHE A 102 -6.82 18.30 7.46
C PHE A 102 -6.35 19.75 7.59
N LEU A 103 -6.23 20.45 6.45
CA LEU A 103 -5.85 21.86 6.43
C LEU A 103 -6.97 22.76 6.94
N PHE A 104 -8.21 22.51 6.52
CA PHE A 104 -9.34 23.33 6.91
C PHE A 104 -9.71 23.13 8.37
N SER A 105 -9.64 21.88 8.89
CA SER A 105 -9.88 21.58 10.31
C SER A 105 -8.73 22.05 11.24
N GLY A 106 -7.66 22.60 10.67
CA GLY A 106 -6.48 22.96 11.47
C GLY A 106 -5.77 21.78 12.14
N THR A 107 -6.12 20.54 11.78
CA THR A 107 -5.47 19.31 12.27
C THR A 107 -3.97 19.33 11.96
N VAL A 108 -3.60 19.84 10.78
CA VAL A 108 -2.21 20.10 10.39
C VAL A 108 -2.01 21.58 10.09
N LYS A 109 -0.82 22.10 10.43
CA LYS A 109 -0.52 23.52 10.30
C LYS A 109 0.04 23.92 8.94
N THR A 110 0.66 22.97 8.24
CA THR A 110 1.36 23.24 6.98
C THR A 110 0.85 22.35 5.84
N VAL A 111 0.97 22.85 4.62
CA VAL A 111 0.69 22.07 3.40
C VAL A 111 1.57 20.84 3.31
N THR A 112 2.83 20.92 3.78
CA THR A 112 3.77 19.80 3.82
C THR A 112 3.24 18.69 4.70
N ASP A 113 2.77 19.01 5.93
CA ASP A 113 2.23 18.03 6.85
C ASP A 113 0.92 17.41 6.32
N GLY A 114 0.05 18.22 5.73
CA GLY A 114 -1.18 17.76 5.11
C GLY A 114 -0.93 16.81 3.94
N PHE A 115 0.02 17.15 3.08
CA PHE A 115 0.39 16.29 1.95
C PHE A 115 1.02 14.98 2.42
N PHE A 116 1.91 15.03 3.42
CA PHE A 116 2.54 13.86 4.02
C PHE A 116 1.49 12.91 4.61
N GLU A 117 0.58 13.42 5.45
CA GLU A 117 -0.49 12.63 6.08
C GLU A 117 -1.42 12.00 5.04
N SER A 118 -1.81 12.76 4.02
CA SER A 118 -2.68 12.29 2.95
C SER A 118 -1.97 11.26 2.05
N MET A 119 -0.71 11.49 1.66
CA MET A 119 0.08 10.54 0.88
C MET A 119 0.28 9.25 1.67
N SER A 120 0.64 9.33 2.96
CA SER A 120 0.77 8.19 3.85
C SER A 120 -0.56 7.42 3.98
N GLY A 121 -1.69 8.11 4.07
CA GLY A 121 -3.02 7.50 4.08
C GLY A 121 -3.31 6.73 2.80
N PHE A 122 -3.26 7.39 1.64
CA PHE A 122 -3.57 6.74 0.37
C PHE A 122 -2.58 5.64 -0.02
N THR A 123 -1.28 5.80 0.26
CA THR A 123 -0.29 4.75 0.00
C THR A 123 -0.34 3.60 1.01
N THR A 124 -1.26 3.67 1.97
CA THR A 124 -1.40 2.69 3.06
C THR A 124 -0.10 2.51 3.87
N THR A 125 0.67 3.58 4.01
CA THR A 125 1.93 3.55 4.76
C THR A 125 1.71 3.62 6.26
N GLY A 126 0.79 4.50 6.73
CA GLY A 126 0.50 4.61 8.16
C GLY A 126 1.44 5.54 8.96
N ALA A 127 2.47 6.11 8.32
CA ALA A 127 3.29 7.15 8.95
C ALA A 127 2.46 8.42 9.18
N THR A 128 2.58 9.04 10.36
CA THR A 128 1.75 10.19 10.73
C THR A 128 2.57 11.33 11.31
N VAL A 129 2.20 12.56 10.96
CA VAL A 129 2.72 13.79 11.57
C VAL A 129 1.83 14.28 12.72
N ILE A 130 0.73 13.60 12.99
CA ILE A 130 -0.22 13.95 14.04
C ILE A 130 0.22 13.29 15.33
N THR A 131 0.57 14.09 16.33
CA THR A 131 1.10 13.63 17.61
C THR A 131 0.02 13.12 18.56
N ASN A 132 -1.16 13.76 18.55
CA ASN A 132 -2.29 13.38 19.37
C ASN A 132 -3.53 13.11 18.52
N VAL A 133 -3.73 11.85 18.14
CA VAL A 133 -4.87 11.45 17.33
C VAL A 133 -6.19 11.42 18.10
N GLU A 134 -6.13 11.19 19.42
CA GLU A 134 -7.34 11.11 20.25
C GLU A 134 -8.03 12.46 20.46
N ALA A 135 -7.28 13.56 20.29
CA ALA A 135 -7.85 14.91 20.33
C ALA A 135 -8.55 15.34 19.03
N LEU A 136 -8.46 14.52 17.97
CA LEU A 136 -9.04 14.87 16.69
C LEU A 136 -10.54 14.59 16.64
N PRO A 137 -11.29 15.39 15.84
CA PRO A 137 -12.67 15.11 15.50
C PRO A 137 -12.84 13.73 14.84
N ARG A 138 -13.95 13.07 15.12
CA ARG A 138 -14.23 11.72 14.58
C ARG A 138 -14.36 11.71 13.06
N GLY A 139 -14.90 12.75 12.45
CA GLY A 139 -14.92 12.87 10.99
C GLY A 139 -13.51 12.82 10.38
N VAL A 140 -12.55 13.52 10.99
CA VAL A 140 -11.15 13.56 10.54
C VAL A 140 -10.46 12.21 10.71
N LEU A 141 -10.63 11.53 11.85
CA LEU A 141 -10.11 10.18 12.09
C LEU A 141 -10.70 9.16 11.12
N PHE A 142 -12.01 9.28 10.85
CA PHE A 142 -12.67 8.42 9.87
C PHE A 142 -12.08 8.62 8.47
N TRP A 143 -11.81 9.87 8.05
CA TRP A 143 -11.17 10.16 6.78
C TRP A 143 -9.78 9.55 6.65
N ARG A 144 -8.97 9.60 7.71
CA ARG A 144 -7.65 8.93 7.74
C ARG A 144 -7.76 7.44 7.43
N SER A 145 -8.62 6.73 8.12
CA SER A 145 -8.84 5.29 7.91
C SER A 145 -9.44 5.01 6.53
N MET A 146 -10.33 5.88 6.05
CA MET A 146 -10.96 5.74 4.75
C MET A 146 -9.98 5.95 3.59
N MET A 147 -9.03 6.89 3.71
CA MET A 147 -7.96 7.02 2.71
C MET A 147 -7.15 5.73 2.58
N GLN A 148 -6.80 5.07 3.69
CA GLN A 148 -6.13 3.78 3.65
C GLN A 148 -6.99 2.71 2.98
N TRP A 149 -8.28 2.67 3.30
CA TRP A 149 -9.21 1.71 2.72
C TRP A 149 -9.33 1.87 1.20
N ILE A 150 -9.43 3.11 0.70
CA ILE A 150 -9.43 3.43 -0.74
C ILE A 150 -8.09 3.04 -1.38
N GLY A 151 -6.97 3.36 -0.72
CA GLY A 151 -5.62 3.07 -1.19
C GLY A 151 -5.27 1.59 -1.21
N GLY A 152 -5.82 0.79 -0.28
CA GLY A 152 -5.50 -0.62 -0.11
C GLY A 152 -5.80 -1.48 -1.33
N MET A 153 -6.92 -1.24 -2.01
CA MET A 153 -7.23 -1.93 -3.27
C MET A 153 -6.68 -1.24 -4.53
N GLY A 154 -5.92 -0.18 -4.32
CA GLY A 154 -5.44 0.65 -5.41
C GLY A 154 -6.58 1.41 -6.08
N ILE A 155 -6.43 2.72 -6.11
CA ILE A 155 -7.37 3.65 -6.78
C ILE A 155 -7.66 3.19 -8.21
N ILE A 156 -6.71 2.54 -8.86
CA ILE A 156 -6.80 2.14 -10.26
C ILE A 156 -7.56 0.82 -10.45
N LEU A 157 -7.52 -0.13 -9.50
CA LEU A 157 -8.42 -1.28 -9.56
C LEU A 157 -9.88 -0.84 -9.49
N PHE A 158 -10.18 0.16 -8.66
CA PHE A 158 -11.49 0.81 -8.62
C PHE A 158 -11.81 1.48 -9.98
N THR A 159 -10.85 2.22 -10.53
CA THR A 159 -10.97 2.88 -11.83
C THR A 159 -11.21 1.86 -12.95
N LEU A 160 -10.59 0.67 -12.91
CA LEU A 160 -10.82 -0.39 -13.89
C LEU A 160 -12.23 -0.99 -13.82
N ALA A 161 -12.88 -0.93 -12.67
CA ALA A 161 -14.29 -1.27 -12.56
C ALA A 161 -15.19 -0.20 -13.19
N VAL A 162 -14.79 1.08 -13.15
CA VAL A 162 -15.56 2.25 -13.60
C VAL A 162 -15.26 2.63 -15.06
N ILE A 163 -13.99 2.53 -15.52
CA ILE A 163 -13.59 2.89 -16.89
C ILE A 163 -14.41 2.22 -18.01
N PRO A 164 -14.79 0.93 -17.93
CA PRO A 164 -15.66 0.32 -18.95
C PRO A 164 -17.05 0.96 -18.99
N MET A 165 -17.52 1.50 -17.87
CA MET A 165 -18.79 2.25 -17.81
C MET A 165 -18.67 3.61 -18.53
N LEU A 166 -17.46 4.16 -18.59
CA LEU A 166 -17.16 5.45 -19.23
C LEU A 166 -16.76 5.30 -20.73
N ASN A 167 -16.88 4.11 -21.30
CA ASN A 167 -16.51 3.81 -22.72
C ASN A 167 -15.05 4.12 -23.11
N TYR A 168 -14.11 4.14 -22.14
CA TYR A 168 -12.69 4.33 -22.44
C TYR A 168 -12.01 3.00 -22.82
N LYS A 169 -11.34 3.00 -23.98
CA LYS A 169 -10.49 1.87 -24.41
C LYS A 169 -9.10 2.02 -23.76
N GLY A 170 -8.71 1.14 -22.85
CA GLY A 170 -7.37 1.21 -22.20
C GLY A 170 -7.26 0.53 -20.84
N GLY A 171 -8.33 -0.01 -20.29
CA GLY A 171 -8.34 -0.63 -18.97
C GLY A 171 -7.29 -1.72 -18.73
N VAL A 172 -6.87 -2.44 -19.79
CA VAL A 172 -5.80 -3.47 -19.71
C VAL A 172 -4.44 -2.82 -19.43
N SER A 173 -4.17 -1.64 -20.01
CA SER A 173 -2.90 -0.94 -19.83
C SER A 173 -2.77 -0.42 -18.39
N LEU A 174 -3.86 0.09 -17.81
CA LEU A 174 -3.94 0.51 -16.41
C LEU A 174 -3.75 -0.67 -15.44
N PHE A 175 -4.46 -1.77 -15.66
CA PHE A 175 -4.33 -2.97 -14.84
C PHE A 175 -2.89 -3.48 -14.80
N ASN A 176 -2.20 -3.49 -15.94
CA ASN A 176 -0.81 -3.94 -16.02
C ASN A 176 0.21 -2.95 -15.41
N SER A 177 -0.19 -1.69 -15.17
CA SER A 177 0.69 -0.70 -14.54
C SER A 177 0.61 -0.68 -13.02
N GLU A 178 -0.47 -1.19 -12.44
CA GLU A 178 -0.66 -1.15 -10.98
C GLU A 178 -0.72 -2.54 -10.33
N VAL A 179 -1.18 -3.57 -11.04
CA VAL A 179 -1.22 -4.91 -10.45
C VAL A 179 0.18 -5.44 -10.27
N THR A 180 0.54 -5.57 -9.02
CA THR A 180 1.82 -6.09 -8.55
C THR A 180 1.89 -7.60 -8.75
N GLY A 181 2.97 -8.09 -9.32
CA GLY A 181 3.22 -9.53 -9.38
C GLY A 181 4.04 -9.98 -10.59
N ILE A 182 4.66 -11.15 -10.42
CA ILE A 182 5.53 -11.78 -11.41
C ILE A 182 4.73 -12.41 -12.54
N THR A 183 3.51 -12.85 -12.26
CA THR A 183 2.60 -13.47 -13.22
C THR A 183 1.20 -12.89 -13.04
N HIS A 184 0.64 -12.33 -14.13
CA HIS A 184 -0.75 -11.84 -14.13
C HIS A 184 -1.71 -13.02 -14.33
N GLU A 185 -2.06 -13.73 -13.27
CA GLU A 185 -3.14 -14.71 -13.34
C GLU A 185 -4.49 -13.98 -13.34
N ARG A 186 -5.14 -14.00 -14.50
CA ARG A 186 -6.48 -13.43 -14.65
C ARG A 186 -7.51 -14.40 -14.08
N MET A 187 -8.31 -13.95 -13.14
CA MET A 187 -9.43 -14.73 -12.61
C MET A 187 -10.57 -14.89 -13.61
N ARG A 188 -10.71 -13.93 -14.52
CA ARG A 188 -11.78 -13.87 -15.53
C ARG A 188 -11.27 -13.30 -16.85
N PRO A 189 -11.94 -13.62 -17.98
CA PRO A 189 -11.53 -13.17 -19.32
C PRO A 189 -11.47 -11.65 -19.48
N ARG A 190 -12.32 -10.92 -18.72
CA ARG A 190 -12.39 -9.46 -18.77
C ARG A 190 -11.77 -8.85 -17.51
N VAL A 191 -10.85 -7.92 -17.68
CA VAL A 191 -10.15 -7.20 -16.60
C VAL A 191 -11.13 -6.57 -15.60
N SER A 192 -12.20 -5.95 -16.09
CA SER A 192 -13.26 -5.37 -15.24
C SER A 192 -13.96 -6.40 -14.34
N GLN A 193 -14.17 -7.64 -14.82
CA GLN A 193 -14.78 -8.69 -14.00
C GLN A 193 -13.81 -9.20 -12.93
N THR A 194 -12.52 -9.23 -13.23
CA THR A 194 -11.48 -9.55 -12.24
C THR A 194 -11.45 -8.50 -11.15
N ALA A 195 -11.41 -7.20 -11.51
CA ALA A 195 -11.44 -6.11 -10.55
C ALA A 195 -12.68 -6.16 -9.64
N LYS A 196 -13.86 -6.36 -10.21
CA LYS A 196 -15.12 -6.50 -9.42
C LYS A 196 -15.06 -7.67 -8.44
N SER A 197 -14.45 -8.79 -8.82
CA SER A 197 -14.32 -9.95 -7.92
C SER A 197 -13.36 -9.68 -6.77
N LEU A 198 -12.25 -8.99 -7.01
CA LEU A 198 -11.31 -8.57 -5.97
C LEU A 198 -11.96 -7.58 -5.00
N TRP A 199 -12.69 -6.58 -5.53
CA TRP A 199 -13.46 -5.63 -4.71
C TRP A 199 -14.51 -6.32 -3.85
N ALA A 200 -15.22 -7.31 -4.39
CA ALA A 200 -16.22 -8.05 -3.62
C ALA A 200 -15.59 -8.76 -2.41
N ILE A 201 -14.42 -9.41 -2.57
CA ILE A 201 -13.71 -10.05 -1.46
C ILE A 201 -13.27 -9.01 -0.44
N TYR A 202 -12.73 -7.89 -0.90
CA TYR A 202 -12.28 -6.81 -0.04
C TYR A 202 -13.42 -6.24 0.82
N LEU A 203 -14.59 -6.01 0.22
CA LEU A 203 -15.81 -5.59 0.92
C LEU A 203 -16.29 -6.64 1.91
N VAL A 204 -16.30 -7.92 1.54
CA VAL A 204 -16.68 -9.00 2.47
C VAL A 204 -15.74 -9.03 3.67
N PHE A 205 -14.41 -8.93 3.45
CA PHE A 205 -13.46 -8.85 4.57
C PHE A 205 -13.70 -7.64 5.45
N THR A 206 -13.98 -6.47 4.85
CA THR A 206 -14.32 -5.26 5.59
C THR A 206 -15.55 -5.47 6.49
N ILE A 207 -16.64 -6.02 5.93
CA ILE A 207 -17.87 -6.24 6.70
C ILE A 207 -17.65 -7.27 7.82
N VAL A 208 -17.03 -8.40 7.50
CA VAL A 208 -16.80 -9.49 8.47
C VAL A 208 -15.90 -9.01 9.61
N LEU A 209 -14.80 -8.32 9.30
CA LEU A 209 -13.90 -7.81 10.32
C LEU A 209 -14.56 -6.75 11.20
N ALA A 210 -15.32 -5.81 10.61
CA ALA A 210 -16.04 -4.78 11.36
C ALA A 210 -17.00 -5.42 12.37
N VAL A 211 -17.76 -6.44 11.95
CA VAL A 211 -18.68 -7.18 12.84
C VAL A 211 -17.90 -7.88 13.96
N LEU A 212 -16.80 -8.56 13.62
CA LEU A 212 -16.02 -9.27 14.64
C LEU A 212 -15.40 -8.30 15.65
N LEU A 213 -14.84 -7.17 15.24
CA LEU A 213 -14.27 -6.19 16.16
C LEU A 213 -15.35 -5.53 17.05
N THR A 214 -16.56 -5.32 16.52
CA THR A 214 -17.69 -4.77 17.31
C THR A 214 -18.23 -5.78 18.34
N ILE A 215 -18.04 -7.08 18.12
CA ILE A 215 -18.37 -8.11 19.13
C ILE A 215 -17.37 -8.05 20.29
N GLY A 216 -16.14 -7.58 20.05
CA GLY A 216 -15.11 -7.37 21.05
C GLY A 216 -15.30 -6.09 21.87
N PRO A 217 -14.26 -5.61 22.53
CA PRO A 217 -14.31 -4.41 23.38
C PRO A 217 -14.35 -3.08 22.62
N MET A 218 -14.20 -3.10 21.27
CA MET A 218 -14.23 -1.89 20.45
C MET A 218 -15.66 -1.40 20.26
N ASP A 219 -15.87 -0.08 20.37
CA ASP A 219 -17.10 0.52 19.89
C ASP A 219 -17.22 0.40 18.36
N TRP A 220 -18.43 0.57 17.83
CA TRP A 220 -18.68 0.41 16.39
C TRP A 220 -17.83 1.35 15.52
N TYR A 221 -17.55 2.56 16.03
CA TYR A 221 -16.77 3.57 15.32
C TYR A 221 -15.29 3.16 15.20
N ASP A 222 -14.66 2.81 16.34
CA ASP A 222 -13.29 2.33 16.38
C ASP A 222 -13.14 1.02 15.60
N ALA A 223 -14.12 0.11 15.69
CA ALA A 223 -14.14 -1.14 14.94
C ALA A 223 -14.14 -0.90 13.42
N VAL A 224 -14.95 0.04 12.92
CA VAL A 224 -14.98 0.37 11.48
C VAL A 224 -13.67 1.02 11.04
N CYS A 225 -13.12 1.97 11.80
CA CYS A 225 -11.85 2.63 11.49
C CYS A 225 -10.70 1.63 11.44
N HIS A 226 -10.54 0.77 12.46
CA HIS A 226 -9.49 -0.25 12.49
C HIS A 226 -9.70 -1.33 11.43
N THR A 227 -10.93 -1.67 11.11
CA THR A 227 -11.23 -2.57 9.98
C THR A 227 -10.70 -2.01 8.67
N MET A 228 -10.96 -0.74 8.37
CA MET A 228 -10.50 -0.09 7.15
C MET A 228 -8.97 -0.11 7.07
N SER A 229 -8.29 0.19 8.18
CA SER A 229 -6.83 0.18 8.27
C SER A 229 -6.23 -1.23 8.21
N THR A 230 -6.87 -2.24 8.82
CA THR A 230 -6.40 -3.63 8.82
C THR A 230 -6.53 -4.29 7.45
N VAL A 231 -7.70 -4.18 6.80
CA VAL A 231 -7.95 -4.81 5.49
C VAL A 231 -7.11 -4.17 4.40
N SER A 232 -6.82 -2.88 4.52
CA SER A 232 -5.91 -2.17 3.63
C SER A 232 -4.43 -2.41 3.94
N THR A 233 -4.11 -3.04 5.09
CA THR A 233 -2.75 -3.16 5.63
C THR A 233 -2.07 -1.80 5.79
N GLY A 234 -2.77 -0.82 6.38
CA GLY A 234 -2.33 0.58 6.41
C GLY A 234 -1.87 1.11 7.76
N GLY A 235 -2.35 0.54 8.88
CA GLY A 235 -1.81 0.78 10.22
C GLY A 235 -2.25 2.05 10.95
N PHE A 236 -3.11 2.89 10.38
CA PHE A 236 -3.66 4.02 11.13
C PHE A 236 -4.60 3.55 12.24
N SER A 237 -4.48 4.17 13.41
CA SER A 237 -5.33 3.95 14.58
C SER A 237 -6.06 5.24 14.97
N THR A 238 -7.18 5.07 15.66
CA THR A 238 -7.91 6.15 16.35
C THR A 238 -7.36 6.46 17.74
N LYS A 239 -6.40 5.66 18.21
CA LYS A 239 -5.76 5.78 19.53
C LYS A 239 -4.28 6.09 19.41
N ASN A 240 -3.74 6.88 20.34
CA ASN A 240 -2.31 7.21 20.38
C ASN A 240 -1.44 5.97 20.61
N ASN A 241 -1.88 5.07 21.48
CA ASN A 241 -1.20 3.81 21.79
C ASN A 241 -1.55 2.67 20.80
N GLY A 242 -2.16 2.98 19.66
CA GLY A 242 -2.55 1.96 18.69
C GLY A 242 -3.51 0.93 19.28
N LEU A 243 -3.29 -0.33 18.96
CA LEU A 243 -4.15 -1.44 19.44
C LEU A 243 -3.91 -1.82 20.89
N HIS A 244 -2.77 -1.42 21.46
CA HIS A 244 -2.48 -1.62 22.90
C HIS A 244 -3.52 -0.96 23.82
N PHE A 245 -4.28 0.02 23.31
CA PHE A 245 -5.34 0.70 24.09
C PHE A 245 -6.38 -0.27 24.67
N TRP A 246 -6.75 -1.34 23.93
CA TRP A 246 -7.80 -2.27 24.36
C TRP A 246 -7.32 -3.39 25.25
N HIS A 247 -6.02 -3.73 25.28
CA HIS A 247 -5.43 -4.81 26.10
C HIS A 247 -6.24 -6.11 26.04
N ASP A 248 -6.71 -6.52 24.86
CA ASP A 248 -7.64 -7.63 24.69
C ASP A 248 -7.16 -8.65 23.68
N TYR A 249 -6.97 -9.90 24.16
CA TYR A 249 -6.53 -11.02 23.31
C TYR A 249 -7.45 -11.33 22.14
N TYR A 250 -8.77 -11.15 22.31
CA TYR A 250 -9.71 -11.40 21.23
C TYR A 250 -9.46 -10.45 20.07
N THR A 251 -9.33 -9.17 20.35
CA THR A 251 -9.06 -8.13 19.38
C THR A 251 -7.74 -8.40 18.65
N ASP A 252 -6.67 -8.72 19.38
CA ASP A 252 -5.35 -8.99 18.80
C ASP A 252 -5.40 -10.21 17.89
N VAL A 253 -6.01 -11.31 18.29
CA VAL A 253 -6.13 -12.54 17.50
C VAL A 253 -6.95 -12.31 16.22
N VAL A 254 -8.06 -11.57 16.31
CA VAL A 254 -8.89 -11.23 15.15
C VAL A 254 -8.10 -10.39 14.16
N ILE A 255 -7.39 -9.36 14.61
CA ILE A 255 -6.58 -8.48 13.76
C ILE A 255 -5.40 -9.24 13.15
N ILE A 256 -4.68 -10.06 13.93
CA ILE A 256 -3.62 -10.96 13.45
C ILE A 256 -4.10 -11.80 12.28
N PHE A 257 -5.26 -12.44 12.45
CA PHE A 257 -5.82 -13.29 11.41
C PHE A 257 -6.11 -12.51 10.12
N PHE A 258 -6.73 -11.34 10.23
CA PHE A 258 -7.05 -10.54 9.05
C PHE A 258 -5.83 -9.90 8.40
N MET A 259 -4.85 -9.42 9.16
CA MET A 259 -3.56 -8.96 8.61
C MET A 259 -2.89 -10.08 7.81
N MET A 260 -2.81 -11.28 8.38
CA MET A 260 -2.23 -12.44 7.71
C MET A 260 -2.96 -12.78 6.40
N VAL A 261 -4.29 -12.81 6.42
CA VAL A 261 -5.11 -13.13 5.24
C VAL A 261 -5.01 -12.04 4.19
N CYS A 262 -5.03 -10.76 4.56
CA CYS A 262 -4.89 -9.63 3.64
C CYS A 262 -3.49 -9.55 3.01
N GLY A 263 -2.47 -10.14 3.65
CA GLY A 263 -1.13 -10.33 3.08
C GLY A 263 -1.04 -11.45 2.05
N ILE A 264 -2.07 -12.30 1.87
CA ILE A 264 -2.12 -13.36 0.87
C ILE A 264 -2.64 -12.82 -0.47
N ASN A 265 -2.18 -13.41 -1.58
CA ASN A 265 -2.68 -13.09 -2.91
C ASN A 265 -4.20 -13.29 -3.01
N PHE A 266 -4.95 -12.21 -3.31
CA PHE A 266 -6.41 -12.23 -3.41
C PHE A 266 -6.94 -13.18 -4.49
N THR A 267 -6.13 -13.52 -5.51
CA THR A 267 -6.51 -14.53 -6.51
C THR A 267 -6.57 -15.93 -5.89
N ILE A 268 -5.62 -16.26 -5.02
CA ILE A 268 -5.63 -17.53 -4.28
C ILE A 268 -6.86 -17.59 -3.38
N ILE A 269 -7.12 -16.52 -2.63
CA ILE A 269 -8.29 -16.43 -1.76
C ILE A 269 -9.58 -16.63 -2.57
N TYR A 270 -9.73 -15.95 -3.71
CA TYR A 270 -10.87 -16.09 -4.59
C TYR A 270 -11.06 -17.54 -5.07
N ASN A 271 -9.99 -18.18 -5.51
CA ASN A 271 -10.05 -19.54 -6.04
C ASN A 271 -10.43 -20.55 -4.94
N VAL A 272 -9.97 -20.33 -3.71
CA VAL A 272 -10.28 -21.19 -2.57
C VAL A 272 -11.70 -20.96 -2.06
N VAL A 273 -12.03 -19.70 -1.74
CA VAL A 273 -13.30 -19.35 -1.07
C VAL A 273 -14.49 -19.43 -2.03
N VAL A 274 -14.34 -18.89 -3.25
CA VAL A 274 -15.46 -18.79 -4.20
C VAL A 274 -15.55 -20.00 -5.13
N ARG A 275 -14.38 -20.57 -5.52
CA ARG A 275 -14.32 -21.69 -6.47
C ARG A 275 -14.11 -23.05 -5.83
N GLY A 276 -13.86 -23.12 -4.52
CA GLY A 276 -13.61 -24.37 -3.79
C GLY A 276 -12.31 -25.09 -4.18
N LYS A 277 -11.34 -24.39 -4.80
CA LYS A 277 -10.09 -24.97 -5.28
C LYS A 277 -9.02 -25.00 -4.20
N PHE A 278 -9.21 -25.77 -3.14
CA PHE A 278 -8.25 -25.90 -2.02
C PHE A 278 -6.85 -26.39 -2.44
N GLY A 279 -6.74 -27.05 -3.58
CA GLY A 279 -5.44 -27.51 -4.11
C GLY A 279 -4.45 -26.38 -4.42
N GLU A 280 -4.92 -25.15 -4.65
CA GLU A 280 -4.05 -24.00 -4.90
C GLU A 280 -3.23 -23.61 -3.67
N PHE A 281 -3.77 -23.76 -2.46
CA PHE A 281 -3.02 -23.57 -1.21
C PHE A 281 -1.78 -24.48 -1.14
N LYS A 282 -1.93 -25.74 -1.53
CA LYS A 282 -0.83 -26.72 -1.49
C LYS A 282 0.19 -26.52 -2.62
N ARG A 283 -0.21 -25.94 -3.75
CA ARG A 283 0.64 -25.75 -4.92
C ARG A 283 1.46 -24.46 -4.89
N SER A 284 1.00 -23.43 -4.17
CA SER A 284 1.70 -22.15 -4.15
C SER A 284 2.98 -22.23 -3.32
N ASP A 285 4.12 -22.12 -4.00
CA ASP A 285 5.44 -22.04 -3.35
C ASP A 285 5.56 -20.74 -2.54
N THR A 286 5.04 -19.63 -3.05
CA THR A 286 5.09 -18.34 -2.39
C THR A 286 4.31 -18.36 -1.09
N LEU A 287 3.12 -18.97 -1.06
CA LEU A 287 2.33 -19.10 0.18
C LEU A 287 3.07 -19.92 1.24
N LYS A 288 3.74 -20.99 0.83
CA LYS A 288 4.55 -21.81 1.76
C LYS A 288 5.68 -20.99 2.37
N TRP A 289 6.39 -20.21 1.56
CA TRP A 289 7.45 -19.32 2.04
C TRP A 289 6.91 -18.21 2.94
N TYR A 290 5.76 -17.63 2.59
CA TYR A 290 5.08 -16.62 3.41
C TYR A 290 4.75 -17.15 4.79
N LEU A 291 4.08 -18.31 4.87
CA LEU A 291 3.76 -18.95 6.14
C LEU A 291 5.00 -19.38 6.92
N PHE A 292 6.01 -19.90 6.21
CA PHE A 292 7.28 -20.28 6.84
C PHE A 292 7.97 -19.09 7.50
N ILE A 293 8.05 -17.94 6.83
CA ILE A 293 8.69 -16.73 7.38
C ILE A 293 7.90 -16.20 8.57
N ILE A 294 6.56 -16.21 8.51
CA ILE A 294 5.72 -15.82 9.66
C ILE A 294 6.01 -16.72 10.86
N ILE A 295 5.94 -18.04 10.68
CA ILE A 295 6.17 -18.99 11.79
C ILE A 295 7.59 -18.84 12.33
N PHE A 296 8.59 -18.83 11.45
CA PHE A 296 10.00 -18.69 11.85
C PHE A 296 10.24 -17.35 12.58
N GLY A 297 9.73 -16.26 12.03
CA GLY A 297 9.85 -14.93 12.63
C GLY A 297 9.20 -14.85 14.01
N SER A 298 7.97 -15.36 14.14
CA SER A 298 7.27 -15.40 15.42
C SER A 298 8.01 -16.23 16.47
N VAL A 299 8.58 -17.37 16.09
CA VAL A 299 9.39 -18.19 17.01
C VAL A 299 10.65 -17.46 17.47
N VAL A 300 11.35 -16.76 16.54
CA VAL A 300 12.57 -16.00 16.89
C VAL A 300 12.25 -14.85 17.84
N VAL A 301 11.21 -14.06 17.55
CA VAL A 301 10.77 -12.95 18.40
C VAL A 301 10.30 -13.47 19.77
N PHE A 302 9.48 -14.53 19.79
CA PHE A 302 9.00 -15.16 21.01
C PHE A 302 10.15 -15.64 21.92
N ALA A 303 11.10 -16.40 21.34
CA ALA A 303 12.26 -16.87 22.10
C ALA A 303 13.09 -15.72 22.68
N ARG A 304 13.20 -14.59 21.95
CA ARG A 304 13.93 -13.42 22.40
C ARG A 304 13.20 -12.68 23.53
N ILE A 305 11.88 -12.49 23.42
CA ILE A 305 11.05 -11.87 24.46
C ILE A 305 11.17 -12.65 25.77
N LEU A 306 11.06 -13.98 25.71
CA LEU A 306 11.21 -14.84 26.89
C LEU A 306 12.63 -14.78 27.48
N TYR A 307 13.66 -14.76 26.63
CA TYR A 307 15.06 -14.68 27.09
C TYR A 307 15.36 -13.37 27.81
N MET A 308 14.80 -12.26 27.35
CA MET A 308 14.98 -10.95 27.97
C MET A 308 14.13 -10.76 29.25
N GLY A 309 13.11 -11.59 29.45
CA GLY A 309 12.20 -11.50 30.59
C GLY A 309 11.32 -10.24 30.58
N PHE A 310 11.10 -9.65 29.42
CA PHE A 310 10.27 -8.45 29.24
C PHE A 310 8.83 -8.69 29.65
N VAL A 311 8.29 -9.82 29.26
CA VAL A 311 6.92 -10.25 29.55
C VAL A 311 6.99 -11.50 30.41
N LYS A 312 6.32 -11.48 31.55
CA LYS A 312 6.28 -12.63 32.48
C LYS A 312 5.31 -13.71 32.00
N ASP A 313 4.23 -13.29 31.32
CA ASP A 313 3.17 -14.18 30.85
C ASP A 313 3.53 -14.68 29.45
N TRP A 314 3.78 -15.98 29.33
CA TRP A 314 4.21 -16.62 28.09
C TRP A 314 3.16 -16.58 26.98
N ASP A 315 1.87 -16.58 27.32
CA ASP A 315 0.74 -16.48 26.40
C ASP A 315 0.67 -15.06 25.78
N PHE A 316 0.85 -14.02 26.59
CA PHE A 316 0.97 -12.65 26.06
C PHE A 316 2.21 -12.48 25.18
N ALA A 317 3.35 -13.01 25.60
CA ALA A 317 4.58 -13.00 24.80
C ALA A 317 4.39 -13.69 23.43
N LEU A 318 3.60 -14.76 23.38
CA LEU A 318 3.28 -15.46 22.12
C LEU A 318 2.43 -14.59 21.22
N VAL A 319 1.34 -14.00 21.72
CA VAL A 319 0.46 -13.12 20.92
C VAL A 319 1.23 -11.93 20.41
N LEU A 320 2.02 -11.27 21.27
CA LEU A 320 2.86 -10.13 20.89
C LEU A 320 3.83 -10.50 19.75
N SER A 321 4.57 -11.59 19.90
CA SER A 321 5.55 -12.01 18.89
C SER A 321 4.92 -12.35 17.54
N VAL A 322 3.74 -12.97 17.52
CA VAL A 322 2.99 -13.27 16.30
C VAL A 322 2.44 -11.98 15.68
N PHE A 323 1.94 -11.07 16.52
CA PHE A 323 1.40 -9.79 16.06
C PHE A 323 2.47 -8.94 15.37
N ASP A 324 3.62 -8.70 16.02
CA ASP A 324 4.68 -7.85 15.49
C ASP A 324 5.29 -8.43 14.20
N THR A 325 5.50 -9.76 14.19
CA THR A 325 5.98 -10.45 12.99
C THR A 325 5.02 -10.28 11.82
N ILE A 326 3.71 -10.47 12.05
CA ILE A 326 2.71 -10.35 10.99
C ILE A 326 2.53 -8.89 10.57
N SER A 327 2.49 -7.96 11.52
CA SER A 327 2.41 -6.53 11.24
C SER A 327 3.58 -6.05 10.37
N ALA A 328 4.80 -6.49 10.68
CA ALA A 328 6.00 -6.15 9.91
C ALA A 328 5.97 -6.76 8.50
N ILE A 329 5.71 -8.07 8.36
CA ILE A 329 5.77 -8.75 7.05
C ILE A 329 4.59 -8.40 6.14
N THR A 330 3.42 -8.10 6.70
CA THR A 330 2.27 -7.65 5.92
C THR A 330 2.29 -6.16 5.61
N SER A 331 3.33 -5.46 6.09
CA SER A 331 3.45 -4.01 6.01
C SER A 331 2.22 -3.26 6.55
N THR A 332 1.55 -3.82 7.57
CA THR A 332 0.40 -3.16 8.18
C THR A 332 0.83 -2.01 9.08
N GLY A 333 1.91 -2.19 9.84
CA GLY A 333 2.45 -1.12 10.69
C GLY A 333 1.66 -0.84 11.97
N PHE A 334 0.78 -1.76 12.40
CA PHE A 334 0.22 -1.69 13.74
C PHE A 334 1.24 -2.11 14.79
N ALA A 335 1.28 -1.38 15.92
CA ALA A 335 2.01 -1.75 17.11
C ALA A 335 1.03 -2.06 18.24
N THR A 336 1.28 -3.14 18.99
CA THR A 336 0.54 -3.49 20.21
C THR A 336 1.29 -3.10 21.46
N TYR A 337 2.59 -2.88 21.34
CA TYR A 337 3.50 -2.49 22.41
C TYR A 337 4.59 -1.57 21.87
N ASP A 338 5.36 -0.99 22.77
CA ASP A 338 6.49 -0.15 22.38
C ASP A 338 7.69 -1.03 22.01
N TYR A 339 7.81 -1.34 20.71
CA TYR A 339 8.87 -2.19 20.16
C TYR A 339 10.29 -1.62 20.34
N GLU A 340 10.43 -0.33 20.63
CA GLU A 340 11.73 0.25 20.98
C GLU A 340 12.27 -0.30 22.31
N HIS A 341 11.39 -0.63 23.24
CA HIS A 341 11.75 -1.23 24.53
C HIS A 341 12.02 -2.73 24.44
N GLU A 342 11.63 -3.42 23.37
CA GLU A 342 11.88 -4.86 23.19
C GLU A 342 13.35 -5.19 22.86
N GLY A 343 14.17 -4.18 22.62
CA GLY A 343 15.61 -4.26 22.42
C GLY A 343 16.03 -4.33 20.95
N GLU A 344 17.25 -3.88 20.70
CA GLU A 344 17.82 -3.68 19.35
C GLU A 344 17.75 -4.91 18.45
N PHE A 345 17.84 -6.12 19.01
CA PHE A 345 17.77 -7.35 18.21
C PHE A 345 16.39 -7.56 17.60
N ILE A 346 15.31 -7.42 18.38
CA ILE A 346 13.94 -7.62 17.88
C ILE A 346 13.67 -6.57 16.83
N PHE A 347 13.99 -5.33 17.13
CA PHE A 347 13.84 -4.22 16.20
C PHE A 347 14.56 -4.47 14.86
N PHE A 348 15.85 -4.84 14.88
CA PHE A 348 16.62 -5.14 13.69
C PHE A 348 16.04 -6.33 12.92
N PHE A 349 15.55 -7.34 13.64
CA PHE A 349 14.94 -8.52 13.03
C PHE A 349 13.60 -8.17 12.36
N LEU A 350 12.74 -7.37 13.01
CA LEU A 350 11.50 -6.86 12.40
C LEU A 350 11.81 -6.01 11.15
N MET A 351 12.84 -5.17 11.21
CA MET A 351 13.33 -4.41 10.06
C MET A 351 13.67 -5.31 8.86
N LEU A 352 14.29 -6.46 9.09
CA LEU A 352 14.54 -7.43 8.02
C LEU A 352 13.23 -8.03 7.47
N LEU A 353 12.22 -8.27 8.32
CA LEU A 353 10.91 -8.77 7.87
C LEU A 353 10.16 -7.73 7.04
N MET A 354 10.27 -6.45 7.37
CA MET A 354 9.68 -5.34 6.62
C MET A 354 10.14 -5.31 5.16
N PHE A 355 11.37 -5.76 4.89
CA PHE A 355 11.93 -5.81 3.56
C PHE A 355 11.24 -6.84 2.66
N PHE A 356 10.78 -7.97 3.21
CA PHE A 356 10.12 -9.01 2.42
C PHE A 356 8.76 -8.59 1.90
N GLY A 357 7.91 -8.00 2.75
CA GLY A 357 6.55 -7.65 2.41
C GLY A 357 5.61 -8.86 2.27
N GLY A 358 4.34 -8.62 1.97
CA GLY A 358 3.35 -9.66 1.69
C GLY A 358 3.48 -10.30 0.31
N MET A 359 2.52 -11.15 -0.05
CA MET A 359 2.47 -11.78 -1.37
C MET A 359 2.07 -10.77 -2.46
N ALA A 360 2.59 -10.95 -3.66
CA ALA A 360 2.13 -10.19 -4.81
C ALA A 360 0.63 -10.40 -5.08
N GLY A 361 -0.09 -9.32 -5.37
CA GLY A 361 -1.56 -9.37 -5.51
C GLY A 361 -2.31 -9.40 -4.18
N SER A 362 -1.66 -9.01 -3.08
CA SER A 362 -2.26 -8.67 -1.77
C SER A 362 -2.33 -7.14 -1.60
N THR A 363 -2.95 -6.67 -0.52
CA THR A 363 -2.94 -5.25 -0.13
C THR A 363 -1.62 -4.79 0.47
N ALA A 364 -0.78 -5.71 0.95
CA ALA A 364 0.49 -5.43 1.60
C ALA A 364 1.46 -4.63 0.71
N GLY A 365 2.34 -3.86 1.31
CA GLY A 365 3.47 -3.18 0.68
C GLY A 365 4.73 -4.06 0.55
N GLY A 366 5.91 -3.44 0.58
CA GLY A 366 7.20 -4.11 0.51
C GLY A 366 7.61 -4.60 -0.87
N ALA A 367 8.81 -5.17 -0.96
CA ALA A 367 9.35 -5.67 -2.22
C ALA A 367 8.67 -6.94 -2.74
N LYS A 368 7.77 -7.54 -1.98
CA LYS A 368 6.96 -8.75 -2.20
C LYS A 368 7.76 -10.05 -2.13
N ILE A 369 7.26 -10.94 -1.31
CA ILE A 369 7.90 -12.24 -1.04
C ILE A 369 8.12 -13.09 -2.29
N ASP A 370 7.24 -12.99 -3.31
CA ASP A 370 7.36 -13.69 -4.59
C ASP A 370 8.72 -13.44 -5.25
N ARG A 371 9.23 -12.21 -5.18
CA ARG A 371 10.51 -11.82 -5.78
C ARG A 371 11.69 -12.44 -5.03
N PHE A 372 11.58 -12.54 -3.70
CA PHE A 372 12.61 -13.21 -2.90
C PHE A 372 12.64 -14.72 -3.13
N VAL A 373 11.49 -15.35 -3.29
CA VAL A 373 11.41 -16.77 -3.65
C VAL A 373 12.09 -17.03 -5.00
N VAL A 374 11.85 -16.15 -6.00
CA VAL A 374 12.54 -16.24 -7.29
C VAL A 374 14.03 -15.99 -7.15
N LEU A 375 14.45 -14.98 -6.39
CA LEU A 375 15.85 -14.68 -6.11
C LEU A 375 16.56 -15.88 -5.47
N LEU A 376 16.01 -16.45 -4.40
CA LEU A 376 16.60 -17.61 -3.70
C LEU A 376 16.72 -18.83 -4.61
N LYS A 377 15.67 -19.12 -5.41
CA LYS A 377 15.72 -20.22 -6.39
C LYS A 377 16.74 -19.95 -7.50
N ASN A 378 16.90 -18.71 -7.93
CA ASN A 378 17.92 -18.33 -8.91
C ASN A 378 19.33 -18.46 -8.33
N ILE A 379 19.57 -17.99 -7.11
CA ILE A 379 20.85 -18.14 -6.41
C ILE A 379 21.23 -19.63 -6.32
N LYS A 380 20.28 -20.49 -5.92
CA LYS A 380 20.51 -21.94 -5.87
C LYS A 380 20.92 -22.50 -7.23
N ASN A 381 20.27 -22.05 -8.31
CA ASN A 381 20.59 -22.49 -9.67
C ASN A 381 21.98 -22.00 -10.11
N GLU A 382 22.33 -20.76 -9.82
CA GLU A 382 23.66 -20.21 -10.17
C GLU A 382 24.78 -20.91 -9.37
N LEU A 383 24.59 -21.17 -8.07
CA LEU A 383 25.54 -21.96 -7.28
C LEU A 383 25.69 -23.38 -7.83
N TYR A 384 24.60 -23.99 -8.30
CA TYR A 384 24.68 -25.31 -8.95
C TYR A 384 25.51 -25.29 -10.24
N LYS A 385 25.35 -24.22 -11.06
CA LYS A 385 26.14 -24.03 -12.31
C LYS A 385 27.63 -23.80 -12.03
N VAL A 386 27.99 -23.19 -10.90
CA VAL A 386 29.41 -23.03 -10.54
C VAL A 386 30.11 -24.38 -10.44
N VAL A 387 29.42 -25.39 -9.91
CA VAL A 387 29.96 -26.78 -9.79
C VAL A 387 29.73 -27.56 -11.09
N HIS A 388 28.62 -27.33 -11.78
CA HIS A 388 28.20 -28.06 -12.99
C HIS A 388 28.05 -27.10 -14.15
N SER A 389 29.14 -26.65 -14.74
CA SER A 389 29.21 -25.57 -15.73
C SER A 389 28.30 -25.77 -16.97
N ASN A 390 28.02 -27.00 -17.35
CA ASN A 390 27.17 -27.35 -18.51
C ASN A 390 25.69 -27.58 -18.12
N ALA A 391 25.29 -27.34 -16.86
CA ALA A 391 23.94 -27.60 -16.43
C ALA A 391 22.97 -26.55 -16.99
N VAL A 392 21.90 -27.01 -17.62
CA VAL A 392 20.75 -26.14 -18.00
C VAL A 392 19.75 -26.14 -16.87
N THR A 393 19.65 -25.01 -16.20
CA THR A 393 18.75 -24.83 -15.06
C THR A 393 17.63 -23.84 -15.39
N SER A 394 16.46 -24.02 -14.81
CA SER A 394 15.34 -23.07 -14.90
C SER A 394 14.76 -22.80 -13.53
N VAL A 395 14.43 -21.55 -13.25
CA VAL A 395 13.67 -21.17 -12.05
C VAL A 395 12.22 -21.64 -12.24
N ARG A 396 11.70 -22.40 -11.27
CA ARG A 396 10.30 -22.86 -11.27
C ARG A 396 9.53 -22.22 -10.12
N LEU A 397 8.39 -21.63 -10.43
CA LEU A 397 7.45 -21.11 -9.45
C LEU A 397 6.11 -21.82 -9.63
N ASP A 398 5.55 -22.35 -8.56
CA ASP A 398 4.28 -23.11 -8.55
C ASP A 398 4.27 -24.26 -9.60
N GLY A 399 5.43 -24.91 -9.77
CA GLY A 399 5.63 -25.99 -10.71
C GLY A 399 5.82 -25.58 -12.18
N LYS A 400 5.69 -24.29 -12.52
CA LYS A 400 5.87 -23.74 -13.87
C LYS A 400 7.28 -23.16 -14.05
N SER A 401 7.94 -23.47 -15.17
CA SER A 401 9.23 -22.84 -15.52
C SER A 401 9.03 -21.38 -15.88
N MET A 402 9.86 -20.50 -15.31
CA MET A 402 9.84 -19.06 -15.59
C MET A 402 10.78 -18.72 -16.74
N PRO A 403 10.35 -17.88 -17.70
CA PRO A 403 11.23 -17.31 -18.70
C PRO A 403 12.38 -16.51 -18.06
N HIS A 404 13.59 -16.64 -18.59
CA HIS A 404 14.78 -15.95 -18.07
C HIS A 404 14.61 -14.43 -17.96
N VAL A 405 13.96 -13.83 -18.96
CA VAL A 405 13.63 -12.39 -18.98
C VAL A 405 12.81 -11.95 -17.76
N ILE A 406 11.94 -12.82 -17.23
CA ILE A 406 11.15 -12.47 -16.03
C ILE A 406 12.05 -12.53 -14.78
N VAL A 407 12.94 -13.53 -14.69
CA VAL A 407 13.91 -13.63 -13.59
C VAL A 407 14.82 -12.42 -13.56
N GLU A 408 15.36 -12.00 -14.71
CA GLU A 408 16.18 -10.78 -14.84
C GLU A 408 15.44 -9.52 -14.38
N LYS A 409 14.16 -9.36 -14.75
CA LYS A 409 13.34 -8.24 -14.30
C LYS A 409 13.14 -8.23 -12.78
N VAL A 410 12.97 -9.40 -12.17
CA VAL A 410 12.85 -9.51 -10.71
C VAL A 410 14.14 -9.10 -10.02
N LEU A 411 15.29 -9.57 -10.52
CA LEU A 411 16.60 -9.19 -9.98
C LEU A 411 16.86 -7.68 -10.14
N ALA A 412 16.57 -7.13 -11.32
CA ALA A 412 16.69 -5.70 -11.57
C ALA A 412 15.77 -4.88 -10.65
N PHE A 413 14.54 -5.36 -10.39
CA PHE A 413 13.62 -4.70 -9.45
C PHE A 413 14.22 -4.65 -8.04
N LEU A 414 14.68 -5.78 -7.50
CA LEU A 414 15.24 -5.83 -6.15
C LEU A 414 16.49 -4.95 -6.03
N SER A 415 17.36 -4.95 -7.05
CA SER A 415 18.55 -4.09 -7.08
C SER A 415 18.19 -2.61 -7.05
N ILE A 416 17.22 -2.19 -7.87
CA ILE A 416 16.78 -0.79 -7.92
C ILE A 416 16.03 -0.41 -6.63
N TYR A 417 15.24 -1.32 -6.07
CA TYR A 417 14.53 -1.09 -4.81
C TYR A 417 15.51 -0.75 -3.68
N VAL A 418 16.57 -1.56 -3.52
CA VAL A 418 17.63 -1.31 -2.54
C VAL A 418 18.39 -0.02 -2.87
N ALA A 419 18.70 0.22 -4.13
CA ALA A 419 19.41 1.43 -4.54
C ALA A 419 18.61 2.71 -4.23
N VAL A 420 17.30 2.73 -4.46
CA VAL A 420 16.43 3.88 -4.12
C VAL A 420 16.38 4.08 -2.61
N MET A 421 16.17 3.00 -1.84
CA MET A 421 16.16 3.04 -0.39
C MET A 421 17.46 3.64 0.18
N VAL A 422 18.62 3.11 -0.24
CA VAL A 422 19.93 3.62 0.24
C VAL A 422 20.16 5.06 -0.20
N PHE A 423 19.80 5.41 -1.43
CA PHE A 423 19.93 6.76 -1.95
C PHE A 423 19.10 7.77 -1.14
N MET A 424 17.84 7.44 -0.85
CA MET A 424 16.97 8.27 -0.02
C MET A 424 17.49 8.38 1.41
N ALA A 425 17.93 7.27 2.01
CA ALA A 425 18.54 7.29 3.33
C ALA A 425 19.75 8.26 3.39
N VAL A 426 20.65 8.21 2.39
CA VAL A 426 21.78 9.14 2.31
C VAL A 426 21.32 10.59 2.19
N ILE A 427 20.28 10.88 1.39
CA ILE A 427 19.76 12.25 1.29
C ILE A 427 19.17 12.70 2.63
N LEU A 428 18.44 11.86 3.35
CA LEU A 428 17.86 12.20 4.65
C LEU A 428 18.95 12.59 5.67
N THR A 429 20.13 11.94 5.63
CA THR A 429 21.25 12.30 6.51
C THR A 429 21.82 13.69 6.23
N LEU A 430 21.74 14.20 4.99
CA LEU A 430 22.16 15.57 4.66
C LEU A 430 21.32 16.64 5.39
N PHE A 431 20.11 16.28 5.80
CA PHE A 431 19.20 17.16 6.55
C PHE A 431 19.24 16.91 8.06
N GLY A 432 20.23 16.18 8.56
CA GLY A 432 20.49 16.01 9.98
C GLY A 432 19.76 14.84 10.64
N ILE A 433 19.15 13.94 9.88
CA ILE A 433 18.57 12.69 10.44
C ILE A 433 19.72 11.71 10.68
N PRO A 434 19.83 11.08 11.88
CA PRO A 434 20.84 10.07 12.17
C PRO A 434 20.82 8.95 11.11
N ALA A 435 21.99 8.41 10.76
CA ALA A 435 22.12 7.50 9.62
C ALA A 435 21.26 6.24 9.74
N PHE A 436 21.14 5.69 10.95
CA PHE A 436 20.31 4.51 11.19
C PHE A 436 18.83 4.83 11.08
N ASP A 437 18.38 5.94 11.68
CA ASP A 437 17.01 6.43 11.59
C ASP A 437 16.63 6.76 10.14
N ALA A 438 17.54 7.38 9.38
CA ALA A 438 17.36 7.69 7.98
C ALA A 438 17.15 6.41 7.14
N PHE A 439 17.98 5.39 7.39
CA PHE A 439 17.87 4.10 6.71
C PHE A 439 16.55 3.39 7.05
N PHE A 440 16.18 3.38 8.33
CA PHE A 440 14.93 2.77 8.79
C PHE A 440 13.71 3.49 8.21
N ASN A 441 13.69 4.83 8.27
CA ASN A 441 12.58 5.63 7.75
C ASN A 441 12.41 5.49 6.24
N SER A 442 13.52 5.41 5.49
CA SER A 442 13.48 5.12 4.05
C SER A 442 12.94 3.72 3.78
N LEU A 443 13.41 2.69 4.51
CA LEU A 443 12.88 1.34 4.39
C LEU A 443 11.37 1.30 4.72
N SER A 444 10.96 1.94 5.79
CA SER A 444 9.55 2.04 6.20
C SER A 444 8.69 2.73 5.14
N ALA A 445 9.20 3.83 4.56
CA ALA A 445 8.49 4.58 3.52
C ALA A 445 8.36 3.79 2.21
N ILE A 446 9.46 3.23 1.69
CA ILE A 446 9.43 2.46 0.44
C ILE A 446 8.66 1.14 0.56
N SER A 447 8.64 0.55 1.76
CA SER A 447 7.86 -0.66 2.05
C SER A 447 6.41 -0.38 2.41
N ASN A 448 6.02 0.91 2.56
CA ASN A 448 4.68 1.36 2.97
C ASN A 448 4.23 0.72 4.30
N ILE A 449 5.03 0.84 5.36
CA ILE A 449 4.78 0.23 6.68
C ILE A 449 4.41 1.27 7.73
N GLY A 450 5.10 2.43 7.71
CA GLY A 450 4.80 3.57 8.55
C GLY A 450 5.38 3.54 9.96
N PHE A 451 6.12 2.50 10.34
CA PHE A 451 6.88 2.53 11.57
C PHE A 451 7.91 3.66 11.56
N GLY A 452 7.99 4.40 12.65
CA GLY A 452 9.10 5.28 12.93
C GLY A 452 10.06 4.65 13.94
N TYR A 453 11.32 5.08 13.97
CA TYR A 453 12.32 4.64 14.94
C TYR A 453 13.27 5.77 15.28
N GLY A 454 13.80 5.71 16.49
CA GLY A 454 14.77 6.67 16.98
C GLY A 454 14.12 7.94 17.54
N GLU A 455 14.97 8.86 18.01
CA GLU A 455 14.52 10.06 18.70
C GLU A 455 13.61 10.97 17.87
N MET A 456 13.74 10.95 16.54
CA MET A 456 13.02 11.87 15.67
C MET A 456 11.69 11.29 15.12
N THR A 457 11.50 9.97 15.07
CA THR A 457 10.32 9.39 14.42
C THR A 457 9.68 8.25 15.22
N GLY A 458 10.38 7.66 16.19
CA GLY A 458 9.88 6.56 17.02
C GLY A 458 9.07 7.02 18.23
N GLY A 459 9.37 8.21 18.77
CA GLY A 459 8.73 8.75 19.96
C GLY A 459 7.30 9.26 19.75
N PRO A 460 6.70 9.90 20.78
CA PRO A 460 5.34 10.43 20.71
C PRO A 460 5.15 11.51 19.63
N ASP A 461 6.22 12.21 19.28
CA ASP A 461 6.19 13.25 18.24
C ASP A 461 6.20 12.69 16.82
N LYS A 462 6.48 11.40 16.66
CA LYS A 462 6.44 10.68 15.38
C LYS A 462 7.18 11.48 14.28
N PHE A 463 6.62 11.56 13.07
CA PHE A 463 7.20 12.32 11.96
C PHE A 463 6.97 13.85 12.03
N ALA A 464 6.35 14.38 13.09
CA ALA A 464 6.07 15.82 13.20
C ALA A 464 7.33 16.69 13.22
N VAL A 465 8.39 16.23 13.90
CA VAL A 465 9.61 17.00 14.18
C VAL A 465 10.64 16.99 13.04
N ILE A 466 10.51 16.08 12.07
CA ILE A 466 11.47 16.01 10.97
C ILE A 466 11.36 17.23 10.02
N PRO A 467 12.44 17.66 9.38
CA PRO A 467 12.43 18.79 8.44
C PRO A 467 11.40 18.61 7.32
N SER A 468 10.78 19.70 6.88
CA SER A 468 9.76 19.67 5.81
C SER A 468 10.26 19.03 4.51
N VAL A 469 11.55 19.24 4.16
CA VAL A 469 12.15 18.60 2.98
C VAL A 469 12.15 17.07 3.12
N CYS A 470 12.47 16.55 4.32
CA CYS A 470 12.45 15.10 4.57
C CYS A 470 11.06 14.54 4.46
N LYS A 471 10.01 15.27 4.90
CA LYS A 471 8.60 14.86 4.72
C LYS A 471 8.23 14.71 3.24
N TRP A 472 8.63 15.65 2.40
CA TRP A 472 8.42 15.57 0.95
C TRP A 472 9.15 14.37 0.33
N LEU A 473 10.42 14.15 0.71
CA LEU A 473 11.21 13.03 0.21
C LEU A 473 10.59 11.68 0.58
N LEU A 474 10.20 11.51 1.85
CA LEU A 474 9.53 10.30 2.33
C LEU A 474 8.16 10.11 1.66
N ALA A 475 7.37 11.17 1.47
CA ALA A 475 6.09 11.09 0.76
C ALA A 475 6.26 10.64 -0.70
N ILE A 476 7.30 11.11 -1.39
CA ILE A 476 7.64 10.64 -2.75
C ILE A 476 8.07 9.17 -2.70
N GLU A 477 8.85 8.78 -1.70
CA GLU A 477 9.32 7.40 -1.53
C GLU A 477 8.17 6.44 -1.23
N MET A 478 7.18 6.83 -0.41
CA MET A 478 5.94 6.07 -0.19
C MET A 478 5.19 5.84 -1.50
N MET A 479 5.11 6.86 -2.35
CA MET A 479 4.49 6.74 -3.68
C MET A 479 5.30 5.80 -4.59
N ILE A 480 6.64 5.88 -4.59
CA ILE A 480 7.53 5.00 -5.37
C ILE A 480 7.33 3.54 -4.94
N GLY A 481 7.28 3.26 -3.64
CA GLY A 481 7.03 1.94 -3.08
C GLY A 481 5.70 1.37 -3.54
N ARG A 482 4.62 2.14 -3.37
CA ARG A 482 3.24 1.72 -3.69
C ARG A 482 3.02 1.44 -5.16
N LEU A 483 3.62 2.26 -6.06
CA LEU A 483 3.48 2.15 -7.52
C LEU A 483 4.45 1.16 -8.15
N GLU A 484 5.19 0.44 -7.38
CA GLU A 484 6.34 -0.33 -7.82
C GLU A 484 7.39 0.55 -8.53
N VAL A 485 8.58 0.51 -8.03
CA VAL A 485 9.71 1.40 -8.37
C VAL A 485 9.85 1.66 -9.88
N PHE A 486 9.65 0.64 -10.73
CA PHE A 486 9.77 0.77 -12.18
C PHE A 486 8.75 1.73 -12.81
N THR A 487 7.52 1.79 -12.28
CA THR A 487 6.46 2.67 -12.80
C THR A 487 6.85 4.13 -12.67
N VAL A 488 7.37 4.52 -11.52
CA VAL A 488 7.78 5.91 -11.26
C VAL A 488 9.11 6.24 -11.93
N LEU A 489 10.12 5.36 -11.83
CA LEU A 489 11.42 5.61 -12.45
C LEU A 489 11.34 5.67 -13.98
N ALA A 490 10.43 4.93 -14.61
CA ALA A 490 10.22 5.04 -16.05
C ALA A 490 9.83 6.47 -16.48
N LEU A 491 9.04 7.19 -15.64
CA LEU A 491 8.67 8.58 -15.91
C LEU A 491 9.86 9.55 -15.86
N LEU A 492 10.92 9.21 -15.11
CA LEU A 492 12.13 10.02 -15.01
C LEU A 492 13.09 9.78 -16.18
N THR A 493 12.87 8.75 -16.99
CA THR A 493 13.76 8.45 -18.13
C THR A 493 13.49 9.37 -19.32
N PRO A 494 14.52 9.92 -20.00
CA PRO A 494 14.33 10.72 -21.20
C PRO A 494 13.63 9.96 -22.34
N SER A 495 13.80 8.63 -22.41
CA SER A 495 13.16 7.76 -23.40
C SER A 495 11.64 7.71 -23.28
N PHE A 496 11.11 7.93 -22.07
CA PHE A 496 9.65 8.00 -21.86
C PHE A 496 9.02 9.19 -22.59
N TRP A 497 9.71 10.33 -22.63
CA TRP A 497 9.22 11.59 -23.19
C TRP A 497 9.56 11.78 -24.68
N LYS A 498 10.57 11.05 -25.18
CA LYS A 498 10.95 11.14 -26.60
C LYS A 498 9.83 10.61 -27.50
N ARG A 499 9.65 11.28 -28.63
CA ARG A 499 8.83 10.79 -29.76
C ARG A 499 9.63 9.73 -30.51
N ASP A 500 9.13 8.51 -30.61
CA ASP A 500 9.63 7.51 -31.54
C ASP A 500 9.09 7.79 -32.94
#